data_8192fcae88ed46d3819039fce19737c7
#
_entry.id   8192fcae88ed46d3819039fce19737c7
#
_cell.length_a   1.000
_cell.length_b   1.000
_cell.length_c   1.000
_cell.angle_alpha   90.00
_cell.angle_beta   90.00
_cell.angle_gamma   90.00
#
_symmetry.space_group_name_H-M   'P 1'
#
loop_
_entity.id
_entity.type
_entity.pdbx_description
1 polymer ?
#
loop_
_entity_poly.entity_id
_entity_poly.type
_entity_poly.pdbx_seq_one_letter_code
_entity_poly.pdbx_strand_id
1 'polypeptide(L)'
;ARIYKYPFKEQLLIYAQNPDATACASIEIWNKRMNCWVNKGSSGIALPDDTATYGHKLKYVFDVSNVHAVKPNGRYPKAWKLREEHKSDVLHRLEQIYGSTDSTKPFEERIIEISDQLAADAYTELQIDYPDLQDRIGFDKLSEQDFALCLKKLISESVSFTILSACEIEISDHEFSFDYINQFVSIKTL
;
A
#
# COMPACT_ATOMS: atom_id res chain seq x y z
N ALA A 1 -9.59 -11.14 2.85
CA ALA A 1 -9.08 -9.84 3.32
C ALA A 1 -8.51 -9.08 2.15
N ARG A 2 -8.67 -7.76 2.13
CA ARG A 2 -8.01 -6.92 1.11
C ARG A 2 -6.50 -6.99 1.28
N ILE A 3 -5.75 -6.85 0.20
CA ILE A 3 -4.30 -7.04 0.18
C ILE A 3 -3.59 -6.12 1.18
N TYR A 4 -3.99 -4.86 1.32
CA TYR A 4 -3.40 -3.91 2.26
C TYR A 4 -3.46 -4.33 3.75
N LYS A 5 -4.26 -5.35 4.08
CA LYS A 5 -4.32 -5.93 5.45
C LYS A 5 -3.28 -6.99 5.72
N TYR A 6 -2.55 -7.40 4.70
CA TYR A 6 -1.40 -8.28 4.85
C TYR A 6 -0.17 -7.48 5.26
N PRO A 7 0.79 -8.05 6.01
CA PRO A 7 2.10 -7.45 6.19
C PRO A 7 2.75 -7.10 4.85
N PHE A 8 3.52 -6.02 4.79
CA PHE A 8 4.11 -5.52 3.53
C PHE A 8 4.85 -6.59 2.73
N LYS A 9 5.64 -7.42 3.43
CA LYS A 9 6.34 -8.56 2.81
C LYS A 9 5.38 -9.53 2.12
N GLU A 10 4.24 -9.83 2.73
CA GLU A 10 3.23 -10.70 2.12
C GLU A 10 2.52 -10.01 0.95
N GLN A 11 2.30 -8.70 1.01
CA GLN A 11 1.75 -7.92 -0.10
C GLN A 11 2.64 -8.02 -1.35
N LEU A 12 3.96 -7.88 -1.19
CA LEU A 12 4.92 -8.04 -2.28
C LEU A 12 4.87 -9.44 -2.87
N LEU A 13 4.78 -10.47 -2.01
CA LEU A 13 4.67 -11.87 -2.47
C LEU A 13 3.36 -12.15 -3.19
N ILE A 14 2.26 -11.54 -2.76
CA ILE A 14 0.97 -11.64 -3.46
C ILE A 14 1.10 -10.99 -4.84
N TYR A 15 1.60 -9.77 -4.90
CA TYR A 15 1.78 -9.03 -6.14
C TYR A 15 2.68 -9.78 -7.14
N ALA A 16 3.80 -10.33 -6.65
CA ALA A 16 4.74 -11.07 -7.50
C ALA A 16 4.12 -12.33 -8.12
N GLN A 17 3.15 -12.98 -7.46
CA GLN A 17 2.50 -14.19 -7.94
C GLN A 17 1.19 -13.91 -8.69
N ASN A 18 0.50 -12.82 -8.35
CA ASN A 18 -0.74 -12.39 -9.00
C ASN A 18 -0.88 -10.86 -8.89
N PRO A 19 -0.37 -10.09 -9.87
CA PRO A 19 -0.45 -8.63 -9.87
C PRO A 19 -1.88 -8.09 -9.83
N ASP A 20 -2.84 -8.83 -10.39
CA ASP A 20 -4.24 -8.43 -10.47
C ASP A 20 -5.06 -8.83 -9.23
N ALA A 21 -4.42 -9.40 -8.22
CA ALA A 21 -5.12 -9.79 -7.00
C ALA A 21 -5.70 -8.58 -6.28
N THR A 22 -6.96 -8.69 -5.85
CA THR A 22 -7.69 -7.61 -5.16
C THR A 22 -8.04 -7.94 -3.72
N ALA A 23 -8.43 -9.19 -3.45
CA ALA A 23 -8.84 -9.62 -2.12
C ALA A 23 -8.51 -11.10 -1.91
N CYS A 24 -7.48 -11.37 -1.14
CA CYS A 24 -7.00 -12.72 -0.86
C CYS A 24 -7.45 -13.23 0.51
N ALA A 25 -7.76 -14.51 0.60
CA ALA A 25 -8.01 -15.19 1.86
C ALA A 25 -7.72 -16.70 1.75
N SER A 26 -7.56 -17.35 2.89
CA SER A 26 -7.44 -18.82 2.95
C SER A 26 -8.76 -19.50 2.56
N ILE A 27 -8.67 -20.77 2.12
CA ILE A 27 -9.87 -21.60 1.82
C ILE A 27 -10.85 -21.58 3.00
N GLU A 28 -10.33 -21.63 4.22
CA GLU A 28 -11.15 -21.65 5.42
C GLU A 28 -11.99 -20.38 5.58
N ILE A 29 -11.40 -19.22 5.32
CA ILE A 29 -12.11 -17.94 5.38
C ILE A 29 -13.14 -17.86 4.25
N TRP A 30 -12.76 -18.27 3.03
CA TRP A 30 -13.68 -18.28 1.90
C TRP A 30 -14.89 -19.18 2.19
N ASN A 31 -14.67 -20.40 2.66
CA ASN A 31 -15.75 -21.36 2.90
C ASN A 31 -16.61 -20.98 4.11
N LYS A 32 -15.98 -20.75 5.28
CA LYS A 32 -16.73 -20.60 6.55
C LYS A 32 -17.33 -19.22 6.73
N ARG A 33 -16.62 -18.14 6.30
CA ARG A 33 -17.07 -16.76 6.55
C ARG A 33 -17.76 -16.13 5.35
N MET A 34 -17.30 -16.44 4.15
CA MET A 34 -17.78 -15.81 2.92
C MET A 34 -18.79 -16.69 2.16
N ASN A 35 -18.92 -17.96 2.54
CA ASN A 35 -19.75 -18.94 1.84
C ASN A 35 -19.45 -19.03 0.34
N CYS A 36 -18.15 -18.94 0.03
CA CYS A 36 -17.59 -19.07 -1.31
C CYS A 36 -16.64 -20.25 -1.37
N TRP A 37 -16.53 -20.86 -2.53
CA TRP A 37 -15.66 -22.03 -2.76
C TRP A 37 -14.63 -21.70 -3.81
N VAL A 38 -13.40 -22.18 -3.58
CA VAL A 38 -12.31 -22.04 -4.54
C VAL A 38 -12.62 -22.86 -5.78
N ASN A 39 -12.44 -22.26 -6.96
CA ASN A 39 -12.66 -22.92 -8.24
C ASN A 39 -11.67 -24.08 -8.40
N LYS A 40 -12.15 -25.21 -8.93
CA LYS A 40 -11.29 -26.35 -9.21
C LYS A 40 -10.21 -25.97 -10.21
N GLY A 41 -8.96 -26.27 -9.87
CA GLY A 41 -7.80 -25.94 -10.72
C GLY A 41 -7.19 -24.58 -10.48
N SER A 42 -7.74 -23.76 -9.57
CA SER A 42 -7.09 -22.49 -9.18
C SER A 42 -5.78 -22.74 -8.45
N SER A 43 -4.76 -21.99 -8.80
CA SER A 43 -3.48 -21.97 -8.08
C SER A 43 -3.58 -21.05 -6.87
N GLY A 44 -3.18 -21.54 -5.71
CA GLY A 44 -3.06 -20.72 -4.51
C GLY A 44 -1.80 -19.88 -4.53
N ILE A 45 -1.88 -18.67 -3.99
CA ILE A 45 -0.73 -17.78 -3.75
C ILE A 45 -0.03 -18.28 -2.49
N ALA A 46 1.25 -18.62 -2.61
CA ALA A 46 2.05 -19.15 -1.51
C ALA A 46 2.62 -18.01 -0.65
N LEU A 47 2.38 -18.06 0.64
CA LEU A 47 2.90 -17.11 1.63
C LEU A 47 3.62 -17.85 2.75
N PRO A 48 4.62 -17.24 3.40
CA PRO A 48 5.23 -17.81 4.59
C PRO A 48 4.19 -18.05 5.70
N ASP A 49 4.29 -19.17 6.38
CA ASP A 49 3.48 -19.45 7.57
C ASP A 49 4.32 -19.24 8.83
N ASP A 50 4.26 -18.02 9.35
CA ASP A 50 5.02 -17.62 10.56
C ASP A 50 4.49 -18.30 11.83
N THR A 51 3.37 -19.02 11.78
CA THR A 51 2.82 -19.79 12.90
C THR A 51 3.41 -21.20 13.02
N ALA A 52 4.20 -21.61 12.06
CA ALA A 52 4.81 -22.93 12.04
C ALA A 52 5.94 -23.04 13.08
N THR A 53 5.80 -23.93 14.02
CA THR A 53 6.76 -24.15 15.12
C THR A 53 8.09 -24.76 14.65
N TYR A 54 8.11 -25.43 13.51
CA TYR A 54 9.29 -26.07 12.91
C TYR A 54 9.29 -25.98 11.40
N GLY A 55 10.41 -25.51 10.83
CA GLY A 55 10.66 -25.45 9.38
C GLY A 55 9.92 -24.32 8.67
N HIS A 56 10.30 -24.06 7.42
CA HIS A 56 9.65 -23.10 6.56
C HIS A 56 8.39 -23.75 5.98
N LYS A 57 7.22 -23.43 6.55
CA LYS A 57 5.93 -23.86 6.00
C LYS A 57 5.32 -22.74 5.15
N LEU A 58 4.54 -23.14 4.17
CA LEU A 58 3.77 -22.23 3.34
C LEU A 58 2.29 -22.35 3.71
N LYS A 59 1.64 -21.20 3.80
CA LYS A 59 0.17 -21.08 3.78
C LYS A 59 -0.26 -20.63 2.39
N TYR A 60 -1.44 -21.04 1.95
CA TYR A 60 -1.98 -20.66 0.64
C TYR A 60 -3.21 -19.78 0.81
N VAL A 61 -3.23 -18.71 0.02
CA VAL A 61 -4.39 -17.83 -0.08
C VAL A 61 -4.87 -17.79 -1.53
N PHE A 62 -6.14 -17.48 -1.72
CA PHE A 62 -6.79 -17.42 -3.04
C PHE A 62 -7.45 -16.06 -3.20
N ASP A 63 -7.28 -15.47 -4.37
CA ASP A 63 -7.94 -14.22 -4.70
C ASP A 63 -9.43 -14.40 -4.94
N VAL A 64 -10.19 -13.34 -4.81
CA VAL A 64 -11.64 -13.31 -5.03
C VAL A 64 -12.03 -13.76 -6.45
N SER A 65 -11.17 -13.53 -7.45
CA SER A 65 -11.36 -14.01 -8.83
C SER A 65 -11.31 -15.54 -8.95
N ASN A 66 -10.70 -16.21 -7.99
CA ASN A 66 -10.55 -17.66 -7.95
C ASN A 66 -11.68 -18.38 -7.17
N VAL A 67 -12.70 -17.66 -6.74
CA VAL A 67 -13.78 -18.24 -5.94
C VAL A 67 -15.16 -17.99 -6.55
N HIS A 68 -16.12 -18.83 -6.20
CA HIS A 68 -17.52 -18.66 -6.57
C HIS A 68 -18.42 -18.80 -5.33
N ALA A 69 -19.56 -18.15 -5.36
CA ALA A 69 -20.58 -18.29 -4.32
C ALA A 69 -21.30 -19.64 -4.47
N VAL A 70 -21.43 -20.39 -3.37
CA VAL A 70 -22.14 -21.68 -3.36
C VAL A 70 -23.64 -21.49 -3.43
N LYS A 71 -24.11 -20.35 -2.94
CA LYS A 71 -25.55 -19.99 -2.90
C LYS A 71 -25.73 -18.52 -3.26
N PRO A 72 -26.96 -18.08 -3.60
CA PRO A 72 -27.22 -16.67 -3.91
C PRO A 72 -26.81 -15.69 -2.82
N ASN A 73 -26.58 -16.16 -1.60
CA ASN A 73 -26.13 -15.37 -0.45
C ASN A 73 -24.62 -15.42 -0.17
N GLY A 74 -23.80 -15.91 -1.08
CA GLY A 74 -22.33 -15.83 -0.99
C GLY A 74 -21.90 -14.37 -0.82
N ARG A 75 -21.01 -14.12 0.15
CA ARG A 75 -20.57 -12.78 0.49
C ARG A 75 -19.23 -12.49 -0.14
N TYR A 76 -19.23 -12.03 -1.38
CA TYR A 76 -18.02 -11.47 -1.96
C TYR A 76 -17.59 -10.21 -1.21
N PRO A 77 -16.29 -10.01 -0.99
CA PRO A 77 -15.80 -8.74 -0.49
C PRO A 77 -16.18 -7.65 -1.49
N LYS A 78 -17.06 -6.75 -1.09
CA LYS A 78 -17.37 -5.57 -1.90
C LYS A 78 -16.12 -4.68 -1.91
N ALA A 79 -15.63 -4.34 -3.08
CA ALA A 79 -14.68 -3.25 -3.21
C ALA A 79 -15.34 -1.98 -2.66
N TRP A 80 -14.64 -1.27 -1.78
CA TRP A 80 -15.09 0.05 -1.37
C TRP A 80 -14.80 0.99 -2.53
N LYS A 81 -15.81 1.76 -2.92
CA LYS A 81 -15.66 2.79 -3.95
C LYS A 81 -15.90 4.13 -3.29
N LEU A 82 -15.00 5.05 -3.54
CA LEU A 82 -15.21 6.44 -3.17
C LEU A 82 -16.36 6.99 -4.02
N ARG A 83 -17.33 7.61 -3.38
CA ARG A 83 -18.39 8.37 -4.03
C ARG A 83 -18.18 9.84 -3.70
N GLU A 84 -18.72 10.74 -4.54
CA GLU A 84 -18.63 12.19 -4.30
C GLU A 84 -19.12 12.58 -2.89
N GLU A 85 -20.21 11.96 -2.44
CA GLU A 85 -20.79 12.16 -1.09
C GLU A 85 -19.83 11.81 0.07
N HIS A 86 -18.81 10.96 -0.19
CA HIS A 86 -17.84 10.53 0.83
C HIS A 86 -16.59 11.41 0.88
N LYS A 87 -16.31 12.19 -0.18
CA LYS A 87 -15.05 12.95 -0.30
C LYS A 87 -14.88 13.95 0.85
N SER A 88 -15.96 14.66 1.19
CA SER A 88 -15.92 15.63 2.30
C SER A 88 -15.64 14.98 3.64
N ASP A 89 -16.26 13.82 3.93
CA ASP A 89 -16.08 13.11 5.19
C ASP A 89 -14.66 12.54 5.30
N VAL A 90 -14.11 12.03 4.18
CA VAL A 90 -12.74 11.51 4.12
C VAL A 90 -11.75 12.64 4.39
N LEU A 91 -11.88 13.77 3.70
CA LEU A 91 -11.01 14.93 3.92
C LEU A 91 -11.12 15.45 5.35
N HIS A 92 -12.32 15.64 5.85
CA HIS A 92 -12.52 16.11 7.23
C HIS A 92 -11.81 15.22 8.26
N ARG A 93 -11.88 13.90 8.09
CA ARG A 93 -11.19 12.95 8.96
C ARG A 93 -9.67 13.02 8.84
N LEU A 94 -9.15 13.16 7.63
CA LEU A 94 -7.71 13.28 7.41
C LEU A 94 -7.19 14.61 7.96
N GLU A 95 -7.90 15.70 7.73
CA GLU A 95 -7.53 17.02 8.23
C GLU A 95 -7.54 17.13 9.76
N GLN A 96 -8.43 16.38 10.42
CA GLN A 96 -8.42 16.30 11.90
C GLN A 96 -7.13 15.69 12.46
N ILE A 97 -6.48 14.85 11.68
CA ILE A 97 -5.27 14.11 12.13
C ILE A 97 -3.99 14.80 11.66
N TYR A 98 -3.97 15.24 10.42
CA TYR A 98 -2.75 15.69 9.73
C TYR A 98 -2.70 17.20 9.48
N GLY A 99 -3.75 17.96 9.80
CA GLY A 99 -3.82 19.38 9.59
C GLY A 99 -4.75 19.79 8.45
N SER A 100 -5.14 21.08 8.46
CA SER A 100 -6.06 21.65 7.48
C SER A 100 -5.39 21.86 6.13
N THR A 101 -6.15 21.67 5.06
CA THR A 101 -5.75 21.90 3.67
C THR A 101 -6.48 23.10 3.07
N ASP A 102 -6.05 23.57 1.91
CA ASP A 102 -6.74 24.62 1.16
C ASP A 102 -8.08 24.11 0.63
N SER A 103 -9.17 24.60 1.21
CA SER A 103 -10.54 24.20 0.86
C SER A 103 -10.97 24.58 -0.57
N THR A 104 -10.22 25.46 -1.24
CA THR A 104 -10.48 25.87 -2.63
C THR A 104 -9.96 24.86 -3.65
N LYS A 105 -9.08 23.94 -3.23
CA LYS A 105 -8.48 22.92 -4.07
C LYS A 105 -9.36 21.68 -4.22
N PRO A 106 -9.22 20.96 -5.35
CA PRO A 106 -9.90 19.70 -5.56
C PRO A 106 -9.43 18.62 -4.57
N PHE A 107 -10.20 17.55 -4.44
CA PHE A 107 -9.96 16.46 -3.50
C PHE A 107 -8.55 15.88 -3.65
N GLU A 108 -8.09 15.67 -4.87
CA GLU A 108 -6.82 15.05 -5.22
C GLU A 108 -5.63 15.90 -4.72
N GLU A 109 -5.67 17.21 -4.95
CA GLU A 109 -4.63 18.13 -4.48
C GLU A 109 -4.60 18.24 -2.95
N ARG A 110 -5.75 18.20 -2.30
CA ARG A 110 -5.83 18.19 -0.83
C ARG A 110 -5.26 16.90 -0.23
N ILE A 111 -5.42 15.76 -0.89
CA ILE A 111 -4.75 14.51 -0.48
C ILE A 111 -3.22 14.65 -0.59
N ILE A 112 -2.72 15.30 -1.63
CA ILE A 112 -1.28 15.56 -1.78
C ILE A 112 -0.78 16.48 -0.65
N GLU A 113 -1.49 17.56 -0.33
CA GLU A 113 -1.12 18.44 0.79
C GLU A 113 -1.05 17.70 2.14
N ILE A 114 -2.03 16.82 2.41
CA ILE A 114 -2.02 15.98 3.61
C ILE A 114 -0.81 15.04 3.61
N SER A 115 -0.49 14.48 2.46
CA SER A 115 0.65 13.57 2.31
C SER A 115 1.99 14.28 2.51
N ASP A 116 2.09 15.54 2.09
CA ASP A 116 3.28 16.39 2.33
C ASP A 116 3.45 16.69 3.83
N GLN A 117 2.37 16.99 4.54
CA GLN A 117 2.40 17.19 5.99
C GLN A 117 2.83 15.92 6.71
N LEU A 118 2.22 14.79 6.37
CA LEU A 118 2.57 13.48 6.91
C LEU A 118 4.03 13.12 6.64
N ALA A 119 4.54 13.41 5.45
CA ALA A 119 5.94 13.15 5.09
C ALA A 119 6.92 14.02 5.92
N ALA A 120 6.55 15.26 6.22
CA ALA A 120 7.35 16.13 7.07
C ALA A 120 7.40 15.62 8.52
N ASP A 121 6.26 15.20 9.06
CA ASP A 121 6.16 14.64 10.41
C ASP A 121 6.93 13.32 10.51
N ALA A 122 6.71 12.39 9.56
CA ALA A 122 7.40 11.11 9.50
C ALA A 122 8.93 11.28 9.42
N TYR A 123 9.41 12.24 8.62
CA TYR A 123 10.84 12.53 8.55
C TYR A 123 11.41 12.96 9.90
N THR A 124 10.66 13.77 10.62
CA THR A 124 11.07 14.26 11.95
C THR A 124 11.07 13.14 12.99
N GLU A 125 10.07 12.26 12.95
CA GLU A 125 9.96 11.12 13.88
C GLU A 125 11.02 10.05 13.63
N LEU A 126 11.47 9.86 12.40
CA LEU A 126 12.49 8.87 12.05
C LEU A 126 13.85 9.15 12.69
N GLN A 127 14.10 10.39 13.15
CA GLN A 127 15.38 10.81 13.78
C GLN A 127 16.61 10.27 13.02
N ILE A 128 16.62 10.47 11.71
CA ILE A 128 17.61 9.88 10.81
C ILE A 128 18.99 10.44 11.18
N ASP A 129 19.88 9.56 11.59
CA ASP A 129 21.31 9.86 11.67
C ASP A 129 21.90 9.77 10.26
N TYR A 130 21.98 10.92 9.59
CA TYR A 130 22.44 10.99 8.21
C TYR A 130 23.90 10.49 8.03
N PRO A 131 24.88 10.81 8.90
CA PRO A 131 26.23 10.26 8.83
C PRO A 131 26.24 8.72 8.90
N ASP A 132 25.50 8.11 9.84
CA ASP A 132 25.43 6.65 9.97
C ASP A 132 24.78 6.02 8.73
N LEU A 133 23.80 6.69 8.15
CA LEU A 133 23.13 6.24 6.95
C LEU A 133 24.04 6.32 5.71
N GLN A 134 24.84 7.39 5.57
CA GLN A 134 25.83 7.51 4.50
C GLN A 134 26.82 6.37 4.52
N ASP A 135 27.37 6.04 5.68
CA ASP A 135 28.34 4.96 5.83
C ASP A 135 27.76 3.59 5.48
N ARG A 136 26.50 3.35 5.81
CA ARG A 136 25.82 2.06 5.56
C ARG A 136 25.39 1.85 4.12
N ILE A 137 24.86 2.87 3.49
CA ILE A 137 24.15 2.73 2.20
C ILE A 137 24.93 3.34 1.04
N GLY A 138 26.03 4.08 1.32
CA GLY A 138 26.89 4.67 0.29
C GLY A 138 26.21 5.81 -0.48
N PHE A 139 25.46 6.66 0.20
CA PHE A 139 24.89 7.89 -0.35
C PHE A 139 25.92 9.02 -0.51
N ASP A 140 27.11 8.71 -0.97
CA ASP A 140 28.23 9.66 -1.07
C ASP A 140 27.95 10.89 -1.95
N LYS A 141 26.79 10.92 -2.63
CA LYS A 141 26.46 11.93 -3.65
C LYS A 141 25.38 12.93 -3.25
N LEU A 142 24.63 12.68 -2.19
CA LEU A 142 23.57 13.57 -1.76
C LEU A 142 24.00 14.37 -0.53
N SER A 143 23.70 15.67 -0.51
CA SER A 143 23.78 16.43 0.72
C SER A 143 22.68 16.00 1.68
N GLU A 144 22.83 16.25 2.98
CA GLU A 144 21.79 15.98 3.98
C GLU A 144 20.47 16.67 3.62
N GLN A 145 20.54 17.87 3.08
CA GLN A 145 19.36 18.64 2.65
C GLN A 145 18.66 17.99 1.44
N ASP A 146 19.43 17.56 0.45
CA ASP A 146 18.89 16.89 -0.73
C ASP A 146 18.29 15.53 -0.35
N PHE A 147 18.95 14.79 0.54
CA PHE A 147 18.42 13.54 1.07
C PHE A 147 17.08 13.74 1.77
N ALA A 148 17.01 14.75 2.67
CA ALA A 148 15.77 15.06 3.37
C ALA A 148 14.64 15.44 2.42
N LEU A 149 14.94 16.24 1.39
CA LEU A 149 13.98 16.63 0.37
C LEU A 149 13.47 15.43 -0.43
N CYS A 150 14.40 14.60 -0.93
CA CYS A 150 14.07 13.42 -1.71
C CYS A 150 13.26 12.41 -0.90
N LEU A 151 13.62 12.17 0.36
CA LEU A 151 12.90 11.22 1.21
C LEU A 151 11.48 11.69 1.54
N LYS A 152 11.32 12.98 1.91
CA LYS A 152 9.99 13.56 2.13
C LYS A 152 9.11 13.43 0.89
N LYS A 153 9.66 13.73 -0.28
CA LYS A 153 8.94 13.63 -1.54
C LYS A 153 8.57 12.18 -1.86
N LEU A 154 9.48 11.24 -1.65
CA LEU A 154 9.20 9.82 -1.83
C LEU A 154 8.06 9.34 -0.91
N ILE A 155 8.06 9.74 0.35
CA ILE A 155 7.00 9.40 1.30
C ILE A 155 5.67 10.01 0.84
N SER A 156 5.66 11.32 0.53
CA SER A 156 4.45 12.02 0.09
C SER A 156 3.85 11.42 -1.17
N GLU A 157 4.65 11.18 -2.20
CA GLU A 157 4.20 10.56 -3.45
C GLU A 157 3.68 9.13 -3.22
N SER A 158 4.35 8.34 -2.39
CA SER A 158 3.91 6.97 -2.08
C SER A 158 2.57 6.94 -1.33
N VAL A 159 2.38 7.85 -0.39
CA VAL A 159 1.12 7.97 0.38
C VAL A 159 0.00 8.46 -0.51
N SER A 160 0.21 9.53 -1.25
CA SER A 160 -0.78 10.10 -2.19
C SER A 160 -1.21 9.07 -3.21
N PHE A 161 -0.25 8.41 -3.86
CA PHE A 161 -0.51 7.36 -4.83
C PHE A 161 -1.34 6.23 -4.23
N THR A 162 -1.00 5.78 -3.03
CA THR A 162 -1.71 4.70 -2.34
C THR A 162 -3.15 5.09 -2.03
N ILE A 163 -3.39 6.31 -1.54
CA ILE A 163 -4.73 6.80 -1.19
C ILE A 163 -5.56 6.99 -2.44
N LEU A 164 -5.04 7.69 -3.44
CA LEU A 164 -5.77 7.98 -4.68
C LEU A 164 -6.09 6.70 -5.45
N SER A 165 -5.13 5.77 -5.57
CA SER A 165 -5.37 4.45 -6.15
C SER A 165 -6.43 3.65 -5.40
N ALA A 166 -6.41 3.69 -4.04
CA ALA A 166 -7.44 3.03 -3.23
C ALA A 166 -8.83 3.66 -3.41
N CYS A 167 -8.89 4.93 -3.81
CA CYS A 167 -10.10 5.66 -4.14
C CYS A 167 -10.59 5.41 -5.58
N GLU A 168 -9.87 4.64 -6.38
CA GLU A 168 -10.12 4.43 -7.82
C GLU A 168 -10.09 5.76 -8.62
N ILE A 169 -9.27 6.72 -8.18
CA ILE A 169 -9.02 7.97 -8.90
C ILE A 169 -7.91 7.73 -9.90
N GLU A 170 -8.17 8.06 -11.16
CA GLU A 170 -7.14 7.99 -12.20
C GLU A 170 -6.05 9.02 -11.90
N ILE A 171 -4.84 8.52 -11.77
CA ILE A 171 -3.64 9.31 -11.55
C ILE A 171 -2.92 9.38 -12.89
N SER A 172 -2.66 10.58 -13.38
CA SER A 172 -1.86 10.71 -14.59
C SER A 172 -0.41 10.28 -14.33
N ASP A 173 0.19 9.54 -15.26
CA ASP A 173 1.59 9.07 -15.16
C ASP A 173 2.61 10.22 -14.97
N HIS A 174 2.18 11.47 -15.15
CA HIS A 174 3.01 12.67 -14.98
C HIS A 174 2.98 13.27 -13.56
N GLU A 175 2.02 12.88 -12.72
CA GLU A 175 1.89 13.42 -11.36
C GLU A 175 2.81 12.73 -10.35
N PHE A 176 3.17 11.47 -10.60
CA PHE A 176 4.06 10.69 -9.72
C PHE A 176 5.18 10.06 -10.55
N SER A 177 6.35 10.70 -10.53
CA SER A 177 7.49 10.19 -11.31
C SER A 177 8.30 9.14 -10.58
N PHE A 178 8.29 9.15 -9.25
CA PHE A 178 9.15 8.31 -8.39
C PHE A 178 10.63 8.33 -8.80
N ASP A 179 11.06 9.31 -9.58
CA ASP A 179 12.43 9.41 -10.11
C ASP A 179 13.48 9.50 -8.99
N TYR A 180 13.04 9.93 -7.80
CA TYR A 180 13.91 10.00 -6.60
C TYR A 180 14.36 8.63 -6.12
N ILE A 181 13.62 7.56 -6.40
CA ILE A 181 14.00 6.19 -6.03
C ILE A 181 15.37 5.87 -6.60
N ASN A 182 15.66 6.30 -7.83
CA ASN A 182 16.96 6.08 -8.48
C ASN A 182 18.12 6.75 -7.75
N GLN A 183 17.86 7.73 -6.89
CA GLN A 183 18.89 8.38 -6.07
C GLN A 183 19.18 7.59 -4.80
N PHE A 184 18.20 6.80 -4.31
CA PHE A 184 18.35 5.96 -3.12
C PHE A 184 18.76 4.52 -3.44
N VAL A 185 18.44 4.00 -4.63
CA VAL A 185 18.76 2.63 -5.03
C VAL A 185 20.11 2.61 -5.72
N SER A 186 21.15 2.30 -4.98
CA SER A 186 22.42 1.88 -5.58
C SER A 186 22.40 0.35 -5.73
N ILE A 187 23.11 -0.16 -6.75
CA ILE A 187 23.29 -1.62 -6.99
C ILE A 187 23.89 -2.35 -5.78
N LYS A 188 24.45 -1.62 -4.80
CA LYS A 188 25.00 -2.16 -3.55
C LYS A 188 23.93 -2.44 -2.48
N THR A 189 22.69 -1.99 -2.69
CA THR A 189 21.57 -2.17 -1.74
C THR A 189 20.59 -3.26 -2.14
N LEU A 190 20.83 -3.91 -3.27
CA LEU A 190 20.13 -5.12 -3.71
C LEU A 190 20.99 -6.37 -3.39
#